data_28e32292018350f8cc4f9f45f77083ff
#
_entry.id   28e32292018350f8cc4f9f45f77083ff
#
_cell.length_a   1.000
_cell.length_b   1.000
_cell.length_c   1.000
_cell.angle_alpha   90.00
_cell.angle_beta   90.00
_cell.angle_gamma   90.00
#
_symmetry.space_group_name_H-M   'P 1'
#
loop_
_entity.id
_entity.type
_entity.pdbx_description
1 polymer ?
#
loop_
_entity_poly.entity_id
_entity_poly.type
_entity_poly.pdbx_seq_one_letter_code
_entity_poly.pdbx_strand_id
1 'polypeptide(L)'
;PHPTPTPPFSTRRFPPLQVRIHGSGETLLPVGRSLVANVQQTSDNGRVHNLGTSVPFEVKTLVTPSVLRNQYNWPESAKGKHGSSQAVAEFYGEFFSNHDLDSFFNEINEPQQSIAQANVKGNLANDQDHAGGEASLDVQYLMGMAPEVPTYFYSYSDLNPYTPENEGFLTWLVTMGGEQNPPLVHSLSYGDVEADVFNSTNGAAPYAARVDLEFAKLSARGMSIIVASGDDGSAGFLARNDPMSGCSHAAPEWPASSPYVTTVGATQLATDGSSTYEIVCSAREGGVITSGGGFSDIYSRPVWQKDAVQAYLKNGVGVPKASFFNASGRAYPDITALGSRFLVFVDGAQVELSGTSASTPVVAAMISLFNDARLGAGLPPMGHVAPFLYQTAVSHPNAFTDISEGSIACLSGSPETVTCCDDSFGATKGWDATSGLGSPKFDQLLKIALDTGKKQDLKQNFKHAAKLVQSRRSTQAEALEPHSA
;
A
#
# COMPACT_ATOMS: atom_id res chain seq x y z
N PRO A 1 39.98 -28.99 -24.75
CA PRO A 1 40.01 -27.84 -23.86
C PRO A 1 38.57 -27.45 -23.57
N HIS A 2 38.18 -27.68 -22.32
CA HIS A 2 36.90 -27.26 -21.80
C HIS A 2 37.01 -25.78 -21.40
N PRO A 3 35.98 -24.94 -21.64
CA PRO A 3 36.02 -23.59 -21.14
C PRO A 3 35.82 -23.59 -19.60
N THR A 4 36.67 -22.86 -18.94
CA THR A 4 36.60 -22.60 -17.49
C THR A 4 35.30 -21.87 -17.14
N PRO A 5 34.61 -22.21 -16.06
CA PRO A 5 33.42 -21.49 -15.63
C PRO A 5 33.80 -20.08 -15.14
N THR A 6 33.11 -19.08 -15.65
CA THR A 6 33.09 -17.71 -15.12
C THR A 6 32.68 -17.71 -13.66
N PRO A 7 33.30 -16.90 -12.78
CA PRO A 7 32.92 -16.83 -11.39
C PRO A 7 31.50 -16.24 -11.24
N PRO A 8 30.75 -16.66 -10.24
CA PRO A 8 29.40 -16.15 -9.99
C PRO A 8 29.46 -14.66 -9.68
N PHE A 9 28.48 -13.92 -10.20
CA PHE A 9 28.27 -12.51 -9.91
C PHE A 9 28.33 -12.28 -8.39
N SER A 10 29.20 -11.34 -8.00
CA SER A 10 29.32 -10.84 -6.64
C SER A 10 27.96 -10.37 -6.17
N THR A 11 27.43 -11.06 -5.17
CA THR A 11 26.31 -10.57 -4.35
C THR A 11 26.77 -9.29 -3.66
N ARG A 12 26.52 -8.14 -4.27
CA ARG A 12 26.65 -6.86 -3.57
C ARG A 12 25.51 -6.81 -2.56
N ARG A 13 25.79 -7.24 -1.33
CA ARG A 13 24.99 -6.85 -0.18
C ARG A 13 25.08 -5.33 -0.10
N PHE A 14 23.96 -4.64 -0.25
CA PHE A 14 23.88 -3.23 0.07
C PHE A 14 24.27 -3.07 1.56
N PRO A 15 25.03 -2.05 1.93
CA PRO A 15 25.32 -1.81 3.33
C PRO A 15 23.98 -1.54 4.04
N PRO A 16 23.75 -2.14 5.22
CA PRO A 16 22.57 -1.85 6.02
C PRO A 16 22.50 -0.36 6.35
N LEU A 17 21.31 0.20 6.33
CA LEU A 17 21.06 1.58 6.70
C LEU A 17 21.49 1.79 8.15
N GLN A 18 22.33 2.80 8.45
CA GLN A 18 22.72 3.13 9.81
C GLN A 18 21.64 3.99 10.44
N VAL A 19 20.90 3.43 11.39
CA VAL A 19 19.93 4.15 12.20
C VAL A 19 20.63 4.65 13.46
N ARG A 20 20.67 5.96 13.71
CA ARG A 20 21.12 6.53 14.98
C ARG A 20 19.95 6.61 15.94
N ILE A 21 20.05 5.85 17.02
CA ILE A 21 19.12 5.89 18.15
C ILE A 21 19.61 6.92 19.15
N HIS A 22 18.74 7.69 19.76
CA HIS A 22 19.07 8.52 20.91
C HIS A 22 19.44 7.63 22.10
N GLY A 23 20.75 7.38 22.29
CA GLY A 23 21.31 6.55 23.38
C GLY A 23 22.35 5.61 22.83
N SER A 24 23.60 6.00 22.90
CA SER A 24 24.86 5.24 22.71
C SER A 24 24.76 3.85 22.06
N GLY A 25 24.83 3.77 20.76
CA GLY A 25 25.03 2.55 20.00
C GLY A 25 24.55 2.69 18.54
N GLU A 26 25.38 2.29 17.59
CA GLU A 26 24.94 2.12 16.20
C GLU A 26 24.34 0.72 16.10
N THR A 27 23.04 0.63 15.86
CA THR A 27 22.36 -0.64 15.56
C THR A 27 22.04 -0.67 14.07
N LEU A 28 22.45 -1.75 13.40
CA LEU A 28 22.11 -1.99 12.01
C LEU A 28 20.78 -2.72 11.97
N LEU A 29 19.73 -2.05 11.49
CA LEU A 29 18.44 -2.71 11.22
C LEU A 29 18.46 -3.28 9.79
N PRO A 30 18.05 -4.53 9.60
CA PRO A 30 17.74 -5.02 8.26
C PRO A 30 16.47 -4.31 7.80
N VAL A 31 16.61 -3.46 6.79
CA VAL A 31 15.47 -2.71 6.24
C VAL A 31 14.87 -3.53 5.12
N GLY A 32 13.60 -3.90 5.24
CA GLY A 32 12.78 -4.32 4.10
C GLY A 32 12.80 -3.21 3.03
N ARG A 33 12.60 -3.54 1.77
CA ARG A 33 12.78 -2.61 0.64
C ARG A 33 11.82 -1.40 0.66
N SER A 34 10.81 -1.41 1.52
CA SER A 34 9.72 -0.42 1.58
C SER A 34 9.79 0.55 2.75
N LEU A 35 10.78 0.46 3.64
CA LEU A 35 10.83 1.31 4.84
C LEU A 35 12.08 2.19 4.86
N VAL A 36 11.92 3.48 5.09
CA VAL A 36 13.02 4.44 5.27
C VAL A 36 12.94 5.08 6.65
N ALA A 37 13.99 4.88 7.44
CA ALA A 37 14.12 5.51 8.76
C ALA A 37 14.72 6.92 8.64
N ASN A 38 14.12 7.89 9.32
CA ASN A 38 14.62 9.27 9.34
C ASN A 38 15.68 9.43 10.43
N VAL A 39 16.93 9.66 10.03
CA VAL A 39 18.03 9.96 10.95
C VAL A 39 18.18 11.48 11.03
N GLN A 40 17.73 12.10 12.11
CA GLN A 40 17.99 13.53 12.32
C GLN A 40 19.49 13.78 12.54
N GLN A 41 20.15 14.37 11.55
CA GLN A 41 21.37 15.13 11.79
C GLN A 41 21.00 16.57 12.08
N THR A 42 21.17 17.00 13.33
CA THR A 42 21.22 18.42 13.67
C THR A 42 22.56 18.98 13.22
N SER A 43 22.61 19.65 12.06
CA SER A 43 23.68 20.60 11.74
C SER A 43 23.05 21.92 11.33
N ASP A 44 23.25 22.91 12.19
CA ASP A 44 23.09 24.33 11.89
C ASP A 44 23.88 24.69 10.61
N ASN A 45 23.20 25.23 9.62
CA ASN A 45 23.58 26.43 8.88
C ASN A 45 22.68 26.60 7.64
N GLY A 46 21.75 27.53 7.79
CA GLY A 46 20.83 27.91 6.71
C GLY A 46 21.48 28.55 5.52
N ARG A 47 21.04 28.14 4.33
CA ARG A 47 20.87 29.00 3.15
C ARG A 47 19.67 28.50 2.36
N VAL A 48 18.58 29.26 2.48
CA VAL A 48 17.40 29.10 1.64
C VAL A 48 17.65 29.79 0.30
N HIS A 49 17.62 29.05 -0.80
CA HIS A 49 17.48 29.65 -2.12
C HIS A 49 15.98 29.86 -2.41
N ASN A 50 15.56 31.11 -2.40
CA ASN A 50 14.22 31.55 -2.82
C ASN A 50 14.01 31.25 -4.29
N LEU A 51 13.28 30.19 -4.60
CA LEU A 51 12.52 30.03 -5.85
C LEU A 51 11.08 30.41 -5.54
N GLY A 52 10.62 31.49 -6.13
CA GLY A 52 9.35 32.18 -5.81
C GLY A 52 8.09 31.40 -6.25
N THR A 53 7.77 30.39 -5.50
CA THR A 53 6.43 29.84 -5.23
C THR A 53 6.49 29.35 -3.79
N SER A 54 5.50 29.65 -2.97
CA SER A 54 5.43 29.17 -1.59
C SER A 54 5.31 27.66 -1.60
N VAL A 55 6.43 26.96 -1.45
CA VAL A 55 6.44 25.51 -1.26
C VAL A 55 5.81 25.27 0.11
N PRO A 56 4.79 24.40 0.22
CA PRO A 56 4.24 24.02 1.52
C PRO A 56 5.36 23.44 2.40
N PHE A 57 5.40 23.87 3.67
CA PHE A 57 6.39 23.29 4.59
C PHE A 57 5.84 22.00 5.19
N GLU A 58 6.65 20.94 5.19
CA GLU A 58 6.32 19.72 5.92
C GLU A 58 6.09 20.04 7.41
N VAL A 59 5.00 19.52 7.98
CA VAL A 59 4.69 19.65 9.39
C VAL A 59 5.47 18.58 10.16
N LYS A 60 6.33 19.00 11.10
CA LYS A 60 7.15 18.09 11.92
C LYS A 60 6.38 17.38 13.05
N THR A 61 5.10 17.13 12.87
CA THR A 61 4.29 16.39 13.84
C THR A 61 4.48 14.90 13.65
N LEU A 62 4.79 14.17 14.73
CA LEU A 62 4.77 12.71 14.70
C LEU A 62 3.34 12.22 14.47
N VAL A 63 3.18 11.30 13.55
CA VAL A 63 1.90 10.66 13.27
C VAL A 63 1.68 9.53 14.27
N THR A 64 0.59 9.63 15.00
CA THR A 64 0.12 8.65 15.98
C THR A 64 -1.32 8.23 15.63
N PRO A 65 -1.87 7.17 16.24
CA PRO A 65 -3.28 6.81 16.06
C PRO A 65 -4.25 7.96 16.32
N SER A 66 -3.98 8.83 17.29
CA SER A 66 -4.80 10.01 17.57
C SER A 66 -4.79 11.02 16.41
N VAL A 67 -3.62 11.29 15.81
CA VAL A 67 -3.50 12.15 14.61
C VAL A 67 -4.29 11.57 13.45
N LEU A 68 -4.16 10.26 13.19
CA LEU A 68 -4.88 9.55 12.12
C LEU A 68 -6.39 9.57 12.32
N ARG A 69 -6.86 9.34 13.56
CA ARG A 69 -8.30 9.39 13.87
C ARG A 69 -8.88 10.78 13.61
N ASN A 70 -8.18 11.82 14.04
CA ASN A 70 -8.59 13.19 13.77
C ASN A 70 -8.60 13.51 12.27
N GLN A 71 -7.57 13.10 11.53
CA GLN A 71 -7.43 13.36 10.10
C GLN A 71 -8.56 12.70 9.29
N TYR A 72 -8.98 11.49 9.67
CA TYR A 72 -9.91 10.67 8.89
C TYR A 72 -11.33 10.60 9.45
N ASN A 73 -11.71 11.46 10.38
CA ASN A 73 -13.02 11.42 11.05
C ASN A 73 -13.31 10.03 11.65
N TRP A 74 -12.30 9.43 12.28
CA TRP A 74 -12.35 8.09 12.83
C TRP A 74 -12.67 8.13 14.33
N PRO A 75 -13.85 7.67 14.78
CA PRO A 75 -14.24 7.78 16.17
C PRO A 75 -13.33 6.99 17.11
N GLU A 76 -12.96 7.58 18.24
CA GLU A 76 -12.20 6.91 19.32
C GLU A 76 -12.91 5.64 19.83
N SER A 77 -14.23 5.58 19.74
CA SER A 77 -15.02 4.42 20.17
C SER A 77 -15.05 3.27 19.16
N ALA A 78 -14.42 3.44 17.99
CA ALA A 78 -14.41 2.40 16.95
C ALA A 78 -13.44 1.27 17.36
N LYS A 79 -13.98 0.05 17.53
CA LYS A 79 -13.26 -1.14 17.95
C LYS A 79 -13.97 -2.41 17.54
N GLY A 80 -13.24 -3.54 17.52
CA GLY A 80 -13.81 -4.85 17.19
C GLY A 80 -14.81 -5.36 18.24
N LYS A 81 -15.89 -5.98 17.78
CA LYS A 81 -16.96 -6.52 18.66
C LYS A 81 -17.69 -7.73 18.07
N HIS A 82 -17.62 -7.91 16.76
CA HIS A 82 -18.54 -8.78 16.03
C HIS A 82 -17.87 -9.86 15.20
N GLY A 83 -16.57 -10.10 15.42
CA GLY A 83 -15.87 -11.24 14.88
C GLY A 83 -15.10 -10.98 13.58
N SER A 84 -14.78 -9.74 13.26
CA SER A 84 -13.74 -9.45 12.27
C SER A 84 -12.37 -9.94 12.73
N SER A 85 -11.43 -10.07 11.81
CA SER A 85 -10.05 -10.45 12.07
C SER A 85 -9.12 -9.82 11.04
N GLN A 86 -7.88 -9.57 11.45
CA GLN A 86 -6.88 -8.90 10.64
C GLN A 86 -5.52 -9.57 10.77
N ALA A 87 -4.64 -9.33 9.80
CA ALA A 87 -3.31 -9.91 9.78
C ALA A 87 -2.29 -8.98 9.12
N VAL A 88 -1.04 -9.14 9.51
CA VAL A 88 0.14 -8.69 8.76
C VAL A 88 0.85 -9.90 8.17
N ALA A 89 1.51 -9.73 7.02
CA ALA A 89 2.34 -10.75 6.40
C ALA A 89 3.76 -10.21 6.24
N GLU A 90 4.69 -10.87 6.93
CA GLU A 90 6.08 -10.44 7.08
C GLU A 90 7.03 -11.44 6.46
N PHE A 91 8.11 -10.91 5.88
CA PHE A 91 9.12 -11.68 5.17
C PHE A 91 10.53 -11.25 5.63
N TYR A 92 11.57 -11.90 5.12
CA TYR A 92 12.99 -11.60 5.37
C TYR A 92 13.46 -11.62 6.82
N GLY A 93 12.71 -12.23 7.74
CA GLY A 93 13.07 -12.20 9.16
C GLY A 93 12.71 -10.89 9.85
N GLU A 94 11.70 -10.20 9.36
CA GLU A 94 11.03 -9.12 10.07
C GLU A 94 10.16 -9.72 11.19
N PHE A 95 10.34 -9.22 12.41
CA PHE A 95 9.70 -9.72 13.63
C PHE A 95 9.13 -8.58 14.45
N PHE A 96 8.12 -8.86 15.25
CA PHE A 96 7.62 -7.90 16.24
C PHE A 96 8.02 -8.32 17.67
N SER A 97 8.11 -7.34 18.58
CA SER A 97 8.32 -7.55 20.02
C SER A 97 7.06 -7.17 20.80
N ASN A 98 6.64 -8.02 21.74
CA ASN A 98 5.56 -7.67 22.67
C ASN A 98 5.97 -6.51 23.59
N HIS A 99 7.24 -6.38 23.96
CA HIS A 99 7.75 -5.27 24.75
C HIS A 99 7.61 -3.94 24.00
N ASP A 100 7.90 -3.92 22.69
CA ASP A 100 7.74 -2.72 21.86
C ASP A 100 6.27 -2.39 21.67
N LEU A 101 5.42 -3.40 21.47
CA LEU A 101 3.99 -3.24 21.39
C LEU A 101 3.38 -2.66 22.68
N ASP A 102 3.82 -3.15 23.85
CA ASP A 102 3.44 -2.61 25.16
C ASP A 102 3.89 -1.14 25.33
N SER A 103 5.11 -0.82 24.88
CA SER A 103 5.65 0.53 24.90
C SER A 103 4.84 1.46 23.99
N PHE A 104 4.45 1.01 22.81
CA PHE A 104 3.61 1.74 21.89
C PHE A 104 2.23 2.05 22.49
N PHE A 105 1.52 1.04 23.06
CA PHE A 105 0.21 1.25 23.67
C PHE A 105 0.28 2.17 24.90
N ASN A 106 1.36 2.10 25.68
CA ASN A 106 1.59 3.05 26.76
C ASN A 106 1.77 4.49 26.27
N GLU A 107 2.56 4.69 25.20
CA GLU A 107 2.81 6.01 24.62
C GLU A 107 1.54 6.65 24.05
N ILE A 108 0.71 5.87 23.35
CA ILE A 108 -0.54 6.38 22.80
C ILE A 108 -1.69 6.44 23.81
N ASN A 109 -1.43 6.04 25.07
CA ASN A 109 -2.41 6.00 26.18
C ASN A 109 -3.67 5.18 25.86
N GLU A 110 -3.47 4.02 25.22
CA GLU A 110 -4.51 3.04 24.90
C GLU A 110 -4.35 1.75 25.73
N PRO A 111 -5.43 0.98 25.93
CA PRO A 111 -5.34 -0.31 26.61
C PRO A 111 -4.38 -1.28 25.93
N GLN A 112 -3.59 -1.97 26.74
CA GLN A 112 -2.65 -2.98 26.29
C GLN A 112 -3.34 -4.07 25.48
N GLN A 113 -2.76 -4.43 24.34
CA GLN A 113 -3.20 -5.51 23.48
C GLN A 113 -2.00 -6.36 23.07
N SER A 114 -2.22 -7.62 22.78
CA SER A 114 -1.18 -8.54 22.34
C SER A 114 -1.68 -9.49 21.25
N ILE A 115 -0.76 -10.01 20.48
CA ILE A 115 -1.07 -11.08 19.53
C ILE A 115 -0.99 -12.41 20.26
N ALA A 116 -2.09 -13.17 20.30
CA ALA A 116 -2.12 -14.49 20.89
C ALA A 116 -1.12 -15.41 20.17
N GLN A 117 -0.37 -16.24 20.94
CA GLN A 117 0.64 -17.15 20.37
C GLN A 117 0.05 -18.07 19.26
N ALA A 118 -1.20 -18.46 19.38
CA ALA A 118 -1.89 -19.26 18.35
C ALA A 118 -2.13 -18.51 17.04
N ASN A 119 -2.02 -17.20 17.06
CA ASN A 119 -2.17 -16.31 15.91
C ASN A 119 -0.83 -15.95 15.27
N VAL A 120 0.30 -16.32 15.86
CA VAL A 120 1.63 -16.24 15.26
C VAL A 120 1.83 -17.46 14.38
N LYS A 121 1.94 -17.28 13.09
CA LYS A 121 1.89 -18.33 12.07
C LYS A 121 2.99 -18.16 11.03
N GLY A 122 3.14 -19.14 10.17
CA GLY A 122 4.14 -19.16 9.12
C GLY A 122 5.20 -20.25 9.32
N ASN A 123 6.23 -20.23 8.52
CA ASN A 123 7.34 -21.18 8.58
C ASN A 123 8.58 -20.61 9.26
N LEU A 124 8.54 -19.34 9.68
CA LEU A 124 9.57 -18.67 10.44
C LEU A 124 9.02 -18.28 11.82
N ALA A 125 9.68 -18.72 12.89
CA ALA A 125 9.29 -18.35 14.25
C ALA A 125 9.58 -16.87 14.51
N ASN A 126 8.63 -16.17 15.15
CA ASN A 126 8.84 -14.79 15.54
C ASN A 126 9.95 -14.68 16.61
N ASP A 127 11.00 -13.92 16.31
CA ASP A 127 12.12 -13.65 17.21
C ASP A 127 11.93 -12.28 17.87
N GLN A 128 11.41 -12.29 19.11
CA GLN A 128 11.09 -11.05 19.83
C GLN A 128 12.31 -10.28 20.35
N ASP A 129 13.49 -10.89 20.33
CA ASP A 129 14.75 -10.28 20.75
C ASP A 129 15.43 -9.51 19.57
N HIS A 130 14.90 -9.67 18.36
CA HIS A 130 15.41 -9.02 17.15
C HIS A 130 14.23 -8.43 16.34
N ALA A 131 13.50 -7.50 16.97
CA ALA A 131 12.37 -6.85 16.33
C ALA A 131 12.84 -5.99 15.13
N GLY A 132 12.14 -6.12 13.99
CA GLY A 132 12.37 -5.34 12.79
C GLY A 132 11.48 -4.10 12.72
N GLY A 133 11.88 -3.14 11.90
CA GLY A 133 11.13 -1.89 11.71
C GLY A 133 9.81 -2.09 11.00
N GLU A 134 9.80 -2.92 9.95
CA GLU A 134 8.59 -3.19 9.14
C GLU A 134 7.52 -3.88 9.99
N ALA A 135 7.87 -5.02 10.60
CA ALA A 135 6.92 -5.78 11.41
C ALA A 135 6.41 -4.98 12.63
N SER A 136 7.29 -4.18 13.27
CA SER A 136 6.90 -3.32 14.39
C SER A 136 5.91 -2.25 13.95
N LEU A 137 6.16 -1.56 12.82
CA LEU A 137 5.27 -0.56 12.26
C LEU A 137 3.91 -1.15 11.93
N ASP A 138 3.89 -2.24 11.17
CA ASP A 138 2.66 -2.86 10.67
C ASP A 138 1.77 -3.35 11.83
N VAL A 139 2.36 -4.07 12.81
CA VAL A 139 1.63 -4.58 13.97
C VAL A 139 1.10 -3.44 14.83
N GLN A 140 1.93 -2.42 15.16
CA GLN A 140 1.56 -1.33 16.03
C GLN A 140 0.40 -0.51 15.45
N TYR A 141 0.45 -0.17 14.17
CA TYR A 141 -0.61 0.64 13.57
C TYR A 141 -1.85 -0.15 13.17
N LEU A 142 -1.72 -1.40 12.74
CA LEU A 142 -2.89 -2.25 12.50
C LEU A 142 -3.71 -2.45 13.80
N MET A 143 -3.04 -2.73 14.92
CA MET A 143 -3.69 -2.94 16.22
C MET A 143 -4.11 -1.63 16.87
N GLY A 144 -3.29 -0.57 16.79
CA GLY A 144 -3.59 0.74 17.36
C GLY A 144 -4.78 1.43 16.70
N MET A 145 -4.99 1.19 15.39
CA MET A 145 -6.12 1.77 14.66
C MET A 145 -7.38 0.91 14.70
N ALA A 146 -7.27 -0.42 14.87
CA ALA A 146 -8.41 -1.34 15.00
C ALA A 146 -8.33 -2.13 16.33
N PRO A 147 -8.47 -1.46 17.47
CA PRO A 147 -8.38 -2.13 18.77
C PRO A 147 -9.46 -3.21 18.93
N GLU A 148 -9.14 -4.24 19.71
CA GLU A 148 -10.01 -5.41 19.99
C GLU A 148 -10.35 -6.28 18.75
N VAL A 149 -9.80 -6.01 17.58
CA VAL A 149 -9.88 -6.93 16.43
C VAL A 149 -8.78 -7.99 16.58
N PRO A 150 -9.09 -9.30 16.61
CA PRO A 150 -8.10 -10.36 16.65
C PRO A 150 -7.07 -10.20 15.52
N THR A 151 -5.80 -10.05 15.91
CA THR A 151 -4.69 -9.83 14.98
C THR A 151 -3.85 -11.09 14.85
N TYR A 152 -3.44 -11.38 13.62
CA TYR A 152 -2.56 -12.49 13.24
C TYR A 152 -1.26 -11.93 12.68
N PHE A 153 -0.18 -12.63 12.98
CA PHE A 153 1.15 -12.34 12.46
C PHE A 153 1.64 -13.54 11.64
N TYR A 154 1.81 -13.35 10.34
CA TYR A 154 2.33 -14.35 9.44
C TYR A 154 3.79 -14.04 9.12
N SER A 155 4.72 -14.94 9.44
CA SER A 155 6.14 -14.77 9.16
C SER A 155 6.66 -15.91 8.29
N TYR A 156 7.30 -15.55 7.16
CA TYR A 156 7.82 -16.49 6.18
C TYR A 156 9.26 -16.16 5.78
N SER A 157 10.07 -17.23 5.66
CA SER A 157 11.44 -17.16 5.15
C SER A 157 11.56 -17.55 3.68
N ASP A 158 10.44 -17.90 3.03
CA ASP A 158 10.46 -18.30 1.63
C ASP A 158 10.83 -17.09 0.76
N LEU A 159 11.60 -17.37 -0.28
CA LEU A 159 11.97 -16.43 -1.32
C LEU A 159 11.26 -16.78 -2.62
N ASN A 160 11.11 -15.81 -3.48
CA ASN A 160 10.62 -16.06 -4.83
C ASN A 160 11.63 -17.00 -5.56
N PRO A 161 11.19 -18.16 -6.06
CA PRO A 161 12.11 -19.14 -6.63
C PRO A 161 12.79 -18.69 -7.93
N TYR A 162 12.32 -17.62 -8.55
CA TYR A 162 12.85 -17.07 -9.79
C TYR A 162 13.61 -15.77 -9.64
N THR A 163 13.30 -15.03 -8.59
CA THR A 163 13.94 -13.77 -8.18
C THR A 163 14.20 -13.85 -6.67
N PRO A 164 15.28 -14.57 -6.24
CA PRO A 164 15.50 -14.89 -4.83
C PRO A 164 15.83 -13.68 -3.94
N GLU A 165 15.92 -12.51 -4.51
CA GLU A 165 15.94 -11.22 -3.80
C GLU A 165 14.54 -10.75 -3.38
N ASN A 166 13.48 -11.41 -3.85
CA ASN A 166 12.08 -11.04 -3.61
C ASN A 166 11.36 -12.07 -2.74
N GLU A 167 10.25 -11.65 -2.14
CA GLU A 167 9.42 -12.43 -1.23
C GLU A 167 8.73 -13.62 -1.89
N GLY A 168 8.64 -14.71 -1.15
CA GLY A 168 7.93 -15.92 -1.57
C GLY A 168 6.44 -15.90 -1.23
N PHE A 169 5.67 -14.97 -1.77
CA PHE A 169 4.24 -14.79 -1.44
C PHE A 169 3.39 -16.06 -1.58
N LEU A 170 3.76 -16.97 -2.48
CA LEU A 170 2.91 -18.13 -2.79
C LEU A 170 2.70 -19.04 -1.58
N THR A 171 3.73 -19.29 -0.77
CA THR A 171 3.64 -20.14 0.41
C THR A 171 2.65 -19.57 1.43
N TRP A 172 2.73 -18.27 1.71
CA TRP A 172 1.78 -17.55 2.57
C TRP A 172 0.35 -17.68 2.04
N LEU A 173 0.11 -17.35 0.78
CA LEU A 173 -1.23 -17.34 0.16
C LEU A 173 -1.87 -18.74 0.12
N VAL A 174 -1.09 -19.77 -0.18
CA VAL A 174 -1.57 -21.16 -0.20
C VAL A 174 -1.90 -21.63 1.22
N THR A 175 -1.10 -21.26 2.21
CA THR A 175 -1.38 -21.55 3.63
C THR A 175 -2.69 -20.94 4.07
N MET A 176 -2.89 -19.64 3.83
CA MET A 176 -4.16 -18.97 4.12
C MET A 176 -5.34 -19.57 3.33
N GLY A 177 -5.11 -19.89 2.05
CA GLY A 177 -6.10 -20.55 1.21
C GLY A 177 -6.58 -21.88 1.77
N GLY A 178 -5.72 -22.60 2.51
CA GLY A 178 -6.00 -23.87 3.19
C GLY A 178 -6.68 -23.72 4.55
N GLU A 179 -6.63 -22.54 5.19
CA GLU A 179 -7.27 -22.31 6.48
C GLU A 179 -8.81 -22.29 6.36
N GLN A 180 -9.47 -22.88 7.37
CA GLN A 180 -10.93 -22.90 7.41
C GLN A 180 -11.51 -21.49 7.66
N ASN A 181 -10.89 -20.75 8.57
CA ASN A 181 -11.28 -19.40 8.96
C ASN A 181 -10.05 -18.49 8.93
N PRO A 182 -9.54 -18.10 7.75
CA PRO A 182 -8.42 -17.18 7.66
C PRO A 182 -8.83 -15.77 8.08
N PRO A 183 -7.90 -14.91 8.50
CA PRO A 183 -8.18 -13.51 8.77
C PRO A 183 -8.85 -12.82 7.57
N LEU A 184 -9.81 -11.93 7.87
CA LEU A 184 -10.62 -11.28 6.83
C LEU A 184 -9.89 -10.14 6.11
N VAL A 185 -8.89 -9.54 6.75
CA VAL A 185 -8.11 -8.43 6.19
C VAL A 185 -6.63 -8.71 6.38
N HIS A 186 -5.85 -8.49 5.33
CA HIS A 186 -4.41 -8.64 5.36
C HIS A 186 -3.74 -7.35 4.92
N SER A 187 -2.78 -6.85 5.72
CA SER A 187 -1.84 -5.80 5.40
C SER A 187 -0.58 -6.43 4.83
N LEU A 188 -0.12 -5.92 3.69
CA LEU A 188 1.07 -6.40 3.00
C LEU A 188 1.93 -5.21 2.58
N SER A 189 3.06 -5.04 3.25
CA SER A 189 3.98 -3.92 3.05
C SER A 189 5.22 -4.32 2.24
N TYR A 190 5.03 -5.15 1.22
CA TYR A 190 6.10 -5.72 0.39
C TYR A 190 5.75 -5.68 -1.10
N GLY A 191 6.79 -5.58 -1.94
CA GLY A 191 6.66 -5.61 -3.39
C GLY A 191 7.96 -5.31 -4.10
N ASP A 192 7.94 -5.44 -5.44
CA ASP A 192 9.06 -5.12 -6.30
C ASP A 192 8.57 -4.67 -7.69
N VAL A 193 9.43 -4.10 -8.51
CA VAL A 193 9.05 -3.65 -9.86
C VAL A 193 8.58 -4.81 -10.73
N GLU A 194 7.50 -4.58 -11.50
CA GLU A 194 6.93 -5.60 -12.40
C GLU A 194 7.96 -6.21 -13.35
N ALA A 195 8.88 -5.40 -13.87
CA ALA A 195 9.88 -5.85 -14.83
C ALA A 195 10.79 -6.94 -14.25
N ASP A 196 11.09 -6.91 -12.96
CA ASP A 196 11.91 -7.92 -12.30
C ASP A 196 11.08 -9.17 -11.98
N VAL A 197 9.89 -8.99 -11.44
CA VAL A 197 8.99 -10.09 -11.06
C VAL A 197 8.46 -10.85 -12.28
N PHE A 198 8.17 -10.18 -13.39
CA PHE A 198 7.63 -10.79 -14.61
C PHE A 198 8.69 -11.07 -15.70
N ASN A 199 9.95 -11.13 -15.34
CA ASN A 199 11.00 -11.44 -16.31
C ASN A 199 10.80 -12.83 -16.92
N SER A 200 10.35 -12.87 -18.17
CA SER A 200 10.02 -14.10 -18.89
C SER A 200 11.21 -15.02 -19.13
N THR A 201 12.44 -14.49 -19.06
CA THR A 201 13.65 -15.27 -19.31
C THR A 201 14.03 -16.19 -18.16
N ASN A 202 13.60 -15.87 -16.95
CA ASN A 202 13.89 -16.65 -15.73
C ASN A 202 12.68 -17.47 -15.21
N GLY A 203 11.49 -17.39 -15.85
CA GLY A 203 10.29 -18.11 -15.42
C GLY A 203 9.46 -17.40 -14.34
N ALA A 204 9.76 -16.15 -14.00
CA ALA A 204 9.05 -15.41 -12.96
C ALA A 204 7.58 -15.11 -13.32
N ALA A 205 7.28 -14.86 -14.60
CA ALA A 205 5.92 -14.53 -15.04
C ALA A 205 4.87 -15.62 -14.69
N PRO A 206 5.10 -16.94 -14.88
CA PRO A 206 4.17 -17.99 -14.42
C PRO A 206 3.99 -18.01 -12.90
N TYR A 207 5.05 -17.69 -12.13
CA TYR A 207 4.97 -17.61 -10.67
C TYR A 207 4.06 -16.46 -10.24
N ALA A 208 4.27 -15.26 -10.73
CA ALA A 208 3.45 -14.09 -10.42
C ALA A 208 1.98 -14.31 -10.82
N ALA A 209 1.71 -14.86 -12.00
CA ALA A 209 0.35 -15.23 -12.43
C ALA A 209 -0.31 -16.26 -11.49
N ARG A 210 0.49 -17.18 -10.90
CA ARG A 210 -0.01 -18.12 -9.90
C ARG A 210 -0.34 -17.42 -8.57
N VAL A 211 0.47 -16.47 -8.14
CA VAL A 211 0.21 -15.65 -6.94
C VAL A 211 -1.06 -14.83 -7.11
N ASP A 212 -1.26 -14.17 -8.27
CA ASP A 212 -2.47 -13.42 -8.59
C ASP A 212 -3.74 -14.27 -8.54
N LEU A 213 -3.64 -15.53 -9.01
CA LEU A 213 -4.76 -16.47 -8.89
C LEU A 213 -5.12 -16.76 -7.43
N GLU A 214 -4.15 -16.84 -6.53
CA GLU A 214 -4.42 -17.00 -5.10
C GLU A 214 -5.03 -15.73 -4.51
N PHE A 215 -4.56 -14.53 -4.86
CA PHE A 215 -5.22 -13.27 -4.48
C PHE A 215 -6.70 -13.24 -4.90
N ALA A 216 -6.99 -13.62 -6.15
CA ALA A 216 -8.36 -13.70 -6.66
C ALA A 216 -9.23 -14.68 -5.86
N LYS A 217 -8.69 -15.86 -5.51
CA LYS A 217 -9.40 -16.88 -4.71
C LYS A 217 -9.68 -16.38 -3.30
N LEU A 218 -8.71 -15.74 -2.64
CA LEU A 218 -8.86 -15.19 -1.31
C LEU A 218 -9.93 -14.07 -1.30
N SER A 219 -9.88 -13.19 -2.29
CA SER A 219 -10.87 -12.13 -2.49
C SER A 219 -12.28 -12.71 -2.71
N ALA A 220 -12.41 -13.78 -3.50
CA ALA A 220 -13.70 -14.48 -3.70
C ALA A 220 -14.23 -15.16 -2.44
N ARG A 221 -13.36 -15.48 -1.46
CA ARG A 221 -13.72 -15.98 -0.13
C ARG A 221 -14.11 -14.88 0.86
N GLY A 222 -14.08 -13.61 0.45
CA GLY A 222 -14.43 -12.47 1.28
C GLY A 222 -13.25 -11.80 2.00
N MET A 223 -12.02 -12.16 1.66
CA MET A 223 -10.82 -11.53 2.22
C MET A 223 -10.43 -10.28 1.46
N SER A 224 -9.92 -9.30 2.20
CA SER A 224 -9.39 -8.04 1.67
C SER A 224 -7.86 -8.06 1.79
N ILE A 225 -7.15 -7.94 0.67
CA ILE A 225 -5.69 -7.83 0.64
C ILE A 225 -5.35 -6.36 0.34
N ILE A 226 -4.71 -5.71 1.29
CA ILE A 226 -4.33 -4.29 1.25
C ILE A 226 -2.83 -4.22 1.10
N VAL A 227 -2.34 -3.53 0.08
CA VAL A 227 -0.93 -3.57 -0.34
C VAL A 227 -0.35 -2.18 -0.45
N ALA A 228 0.88 -1.98 0.02
CA ALA A 228 1.65 -0.77 -0.15
C ALA A 228 2.00 -0.51 -1.63
N SER A 229 1.99 0.75 -2.05
CA SER A 229 2.21 1.11 -3.46
C SER A 229 3.68 1.26 -3.85
N GLY A 230 4.60 1.23 -2.88
CA GLY A 230 6.03 1.48 -3.07
C GLY A 230 6.48 2.87 -2.62
N ASP A 231 7.80 3.05 -2.47
CA ASP A 231 8.38 4.22 -1.80
C ASP A 231 9.32 5.05 -2.70
N ASP A 232 9.45 4.69 -3.97
CA ASP A 232 10.40 5.31 -4.91
C ASP A 232 9.71 5.99 -6.11
N GLY A 233 8.51 6.49 -5.89
CA GLY A 233 7.77 7.26 -6.89
C GLY A 233 7.45 6.46 -8.16
N SER A 234 7.38 7.17 -9.29
CA SER A 234 7.02 6.55 -10.57
C SER A 234 8.14 5.76 -11.24
N ALA A 235 9.39 6.00 -10.87
CA ALA A 235 10.56 5.38 -11.49
C ALA A 235 11.02 4.10 -10.75
N GLY A 236 10.50 3.84 -9.56
CA GLY A 236 10.86 2.69 -8.74
C GLY A 236 12.31 2.72 -8.25
N PHE A 237 12.66 1.81 -7.34
CA PHE A 237 13.99 1.82 -6.70
C PHE A 237 15.16 1.56 -7.64
N LEU A 238 14.96 0.92 -8.78
CA LEU A 238 16.02 0.66 -9.77
C LEU A 238 16.65 1.95 -10.30
N ALA A 239 15.89 3.03 -10.37
CA ALA A 239 16.38 4.33 -10.80
C ALA A 239 17.42 4.96 -9.84
N ARG A 240 17.51 4.46 -8.59
CA ARG A 240 18.59 4.89 -7.66
C ARG A 240 19.99 4.57 -8.18
N ASN A 241 20.14 3.45 -8.88
CA ASN A 241 21.43 2.99 -9.39
C ASN A 241 21.77 3.57 -10.77
N ASP A 242 20.76 3.81 -11.60
CA ASP A 242 20.89 4.39 -12.95
C ASP A 242 19.73 5.35 -13.25
N PRO A 243 19.80 6.60 -12.80
CA PRO A 243 18.76 7.59 -13.03
C PRO A 243 18.49 7.88 -14.50
N MET A 244 19.51 7.80 -15.36
CA MET A 244 19.33 8.07 -16.80
C MET A 244 18.45 7.03 -17.47
N SER A 245 18.65 5.77 -17.15
CA SER A 245 17.82 4.67 -17.65
C SER A 245 16.49 4.59 -16.91
N GLY A 246 16.51 4.61 -15.58
CA GLY A 246 15.34 4.46 -14.74
C GLY A 246 14.31 5.58 -14.92
N CYS A 247 14.73 6.82 -15.17
CA CYS A 247 13.83 7.93 -15.45
C CYS A 247 13.24 7.95 -16.88
N SER A 248 13.60 7.01 -17.72
CA SER A 248 13.13 6.97 -19.11
C SER A 248 11.73 6.39 -19.26
N HIS A 249 11.30 5.56 -18.32
CA HIS A 249 10.02 4.85 -18.27
C HIS A 249 9.55 4.68 -16.83
N ALA A 250 8.23 4.65 -16.61
CA ALA A 250 7.67 4.33 -15.30
C ALA A 250 7.95 2.86 -14.95
N ALA A 251 8.25 2.61 -13.69
CA ALA A 251 8.51 1.27 -13.17
C ALA A 251 7.39 0.87 -12.19
N PRO A 252 6.26 0.36 -12.69
CA PRO A 252 5.18 -0.08 -11.83
C PRO A 252 5.60 -1.23 -10.93
N GLU A 253 5.09 -1.25 -9.70
CA GLU A 253 5.40 -2.25 -8.68
C GLU A 253 4.32 -3.31 -8.57
N TRP A 254 4.72 -4.55 -8.30
CA TRP A 254 3.87 -5.68 -8.03
C TRP A 254 4.16 -6.22 -6.61
N PRO A 255 3.12 -6.59 -5.80
CA PRO A 255 1.74 -6.84 -6.16
C PRO A 255 0.82 -5.61 -6.18
N ALA A 256 1.34 -4.39 -5.98
CA ALA A 256 0.55 -3.15 -5.99
C ALA A 256 -0.26 -2.96 -7.29
N SER A 257 0.30 -3.34 -8.41
CA SER A 257 -0.34 -3.27 -9.74
C SER A 257 -1.31 -4.43 -10.04
N SER A 258 -1.41 -5.44 -9.17
CA SER A 258 -2.36 -6.54 -9.36
C SER A 258 -3.81 -6.04 -9.30
N PRO A 259 -4.71 -6.49 -10.19
CA PRO A 259 -6.12 -6.12 -10.17
C PRO A 259 -6.93 -6.81 -9.06
N TYR A 260 -6.31 -7.66 -8.24
CA TYR A 260 -6.96 -8.45 -7.20
C TYR A 260 -6.65 -7.97 -5.78
N VAL A 261 -5.89 -6.89 -5.64
CA VAL A 261 -5.57 -6.25 -4.37
C VAL A 261 -6.10 -4.82 -4.32
N THR A 262 -6.13 -4.22 -3.14
CA THR A 262 -6.38 -2.79 -2.96
C THR A 262 -5.08 -2.12 -2.57
N THR A 263 -4.66 -1.13 -3.34
CA THR A 263 -3.33 -0.53 -3.21
C THR A 263 -3.41 0.84 -2.54
N VAL A 264 -2.51 1.05 -1.58
CA VAL A 264 -2.47 2.24 -0.73
C VAL A 264 -1.20 3.04 -0.99
N GLY A 265 -1.36 4.31 -1.36
CA GLY A 265 -0.30 5.29 -1.46
C GLY A 265 -0.05 6.05 -0.15
N ALA A 266 0.94 6.93 -0.15
CA ALA A 266 1.30 7.74 1.00
C ALA A 266 1.07 9.23 0.77
N THR A 267 0.56 9.91 1.81
CA THR A 267 0.54 11.37 1.94
C THR A 267 1.41 11.83 3.11
N GLN A 268 1.69 13.11 3.15
CA GLN A 268 2.33 13.79 4.28
C GLN A 268 1.55 15.05 4.64
N LEU A 269 1.70 15.50 5.89
CA LEU A 269 1.11 16.75 6.35
C LEU A 269 1.97 17.93 5.89
N ALA A 270 1.30 18.93 5.34
CA ALA A 270 1.89 20.21 4.96
C ALA A 270 1.12 21.36 5.59
N THR A 271 1.71 22.54 5.63
CA THR A 271 1.07 23.75 6.12
C THR A 271 1.35 24.93 5.21
N ASP A 272 0.34 25.76 5.01
CA ASP A 272 0.45 27.10 4.40
C ASP A 272 0.64 28.21 5.45
N GLY A 273 0.82 27.84 6.72
CA GLY A 273 0.92 28.75 7.86
C GLY A 273 -0.44 29.11 8.49
N SER A 274 -1.56 28.76 7.85
CA SER A 274 -2.91 28.99 8.37
C SER A 274 -3.66 27.70 8.68
N SER A 275 -3.42 26.65 7.90
CA SER A 275 -4.03 25.33 8.01
C SER A 275 -3.02 24.21 7.74
N THR A 276 -3.31 23.05 8.28
CA THR A 276 -2.59 21.81 7.99
C THR A 276 -3.46 20.94 7.09
N TYR A 277 -2.87 20.39 6.03
CA TYR A 277 -3.57 19.56 5.05
C TYR A 277 -2.64 18.47 4.48
N GLU A 278 -3.20 17.51 3.77
CA GLU A 278 -2.44 16.44 3.14
C GLU A 278 -1.99 16.83 1.73
N ILE A 279 -0.73 16.51 1.42
CA ILE A 279 -0.16 16.51 0.07
C ILE A 279 0.40 15.11 -0.21
N VAL A 280 0.73 14.81 -1.47
CA VAL A 280 1.44 13.57 -1.81
C VAL A 280 2.75 13.49 -1.01
N CYS A 281 3.02 12.33 -0.39
CA CYS A 281 4.31 12.11 0.25
C CYS A 281 5.40 12.07 -0.79
N SER A 282 6.36 12.99 -0.69
CA SER A 282 7.43 13.14 -1.67
C SER A 282 8.71 13.65 -1.02
N ALA A 283 9.83 13.05 -1.38
CA ALA A 283 11.15 13.52 -0.93
C ALA A 283 11.47 14.94 -1.41
N ARG A 284 10.87 15.38 -2.52
CA ARG A 284 10.96 16.77 -2.98
C ARG A 284 10.33 17.76 -2.00
N GLU A 285 9.24 17.35 -1.35
CA GLU A 285 8.44 18.17 -0.44
C GLU A 285 8.84 17.96 1.04
N GLY A 286 10.00 17.35 1.29
CA GLY A 286 10.54 17.13 2.63
C GLY A 286 10.27 15.76 3.23
N GLY A 287 9.50 14.90 2.59
CA GLY A 287 9.37 13.50 2.96
C GLY A 287 10.67 12.73 2.77
N VAL A 288 10.82 11.58 3.44
CA VAL A 288 11.98 10.69 3.25
C VAL A 288 11.70 9.61 2.19
N ILE A 289 10.44 9.41 1.87
CA ILE A 289 10.00 8.55 0.76
C ILE A 289 9.25 9.36 -0.28
N THR A 290 9.06 8.78 -1.45
CA THR A 290 8.10 9.28 -2.43
C THR A 290 7.09 8.18 -2.72
N SER A 291 5.79 8.44 -2.49
CA SER A 291 4.72 7.48 -2.72
C SER A 291 4.84 6.83 -4.10
N GLY A 292 4.75 5.51 -4.17
CA GLY A 292 4.69 4.77 -5.43
C GLY A 292 3.35 4.92 -6.12
N GLY A 293 3.37 4.87 -7.45
CA GLY A 293 2.15 4.94 -8.24
C GLY A 293 2.43 4.90 -9.74
N GLY A 294 1.40 4.63 -10.51
CA GLY A 294 1.55 4.52 -11.96
C GLY A 294 0.54 3.58 -12.62
N PHE A 295 1.01 2.91 -13.66
CA PHE A 295 0.20 2.05 -14.52
C PHE A 295 0.95 0.75 -14.81
N SER A 296 0.31 -0.38 -14.61
CA SER A 296 0.87 -1.69 -14.93
C SER A 296 1.22 -1.83 -16.41
N ASP A 297 2.37 -2.43 -16.68
CA ASP A 297 2.75 -2.86 -18.03
C ASP A 297 2.16 -4.23 -18.39
N ILE A 298 1.70 -4.98 -17.39
CA ILE A 298 1.25 -6.38 -17.52
C ILE A 298 -0.28 -6.48 -17.47
N TYR A 299 -0.92 -5.82 -16.50
CA TYR A 299 -2.35 -5.96 -16.26
C TYR A 299 -3.16 -4.90 -16.99
N SER A 300 -4.20 -5.34 -17.71
CA SER A 300 -5.16 -4.42 -18.30
C SER A 300 -5.99 -3.72 -17.23
N ARG A 301 -6.39 -2.48 -17.52
CA ARG A 301 -7.23 -1.68 -16.64
C ARG A 301 -8.55 -2.38 -16.34
N PRO A 302 -8.88 -2.63 -15.06
CA PRO A 302 -10.17 -3.17 -14.66
C PRO A 302 -11.33 -2.22 -15.01
N VAL A 303 -12.49 -2.83 -15.27
CA VAL A 303 -13.71 -2.08 -15.66
C VAL A 303 -14.14 -1.08 -14.57
N TRP A 304 -13.94 -1.42 -13.29
CA TRP A 304 -14.38 -0.60 -12.17
C TRP A 304 -13.58 0.71 -11.98
N GLN A 305 -12.33 0.82 -12.51
CA GLN A 305 -11.57 2.09 -12.45
C GLN A 305 -11.60 2.87 -13.77
N LYS A 306 -12.26 2.36 -14.81
CA LYS A 306 -12.19 2.90 -16.17
C LYS A 306 -12.49 4.40 -16.24
N ASP A 307 -13.60 4.82 -15.68
CA ASP A 307 -14.08 6.19 -15.84
C ASP A 307 -13.21 7.21 -15.09
N ALA A 308 -12.76 6.85 -13.86
CA ALA A 308 -11.87 7.67 -13.06
C ALA A 308 -10.50 7.86 -13.77
N VAL A 309 -9.90 6.77 -14.23
CA VAL A 309 -8.60 6.82 -14.91
C VAL A 309 -8.69 7.50 -16.28
N GLN A 310 -9.79 7.32 -17.03
CA GLN A 310 -9.99 8.05 -18.28
C GLN A 310 -10.12 9.56 -18.07
N ALA A 311 -10.78 9.98 -16.98
CA ALA A 311 -10.88 11.40 -16.63
C ALA A 311 -9.49 11.99 -16.34
N TYR A 312 -8.65 11.28 -15.59
CA TYR A 312 -7.26 11.66 -15.34
C TYR A 312 -6.45 11.78 -16.62
N LEU A 313 -6.42 10.75 -17.46
CA LEU A 313 -5.64 10.73 -18.71
C LEU A 313 -6.06 11.82 -19.69
N LYS A 314 -7.32 12.26 -19.64
CA LYS A 314 -7.84 13.31 -20.52
C LYS A 314 -7.60 14.72 -20.02
N ASN A 315 -7.72 14.93 -18.70
CA ASN A 315 -7.85 16.27 -18.11
C ASN A 315 -6.80 16.52 -17.00
N GLY A 316 -6.04 15.50 -16.58
CA GLY A 316 -5.09 15.60 -15.48
C GLY A 316 -3.94 16.55 -15.81
N VAL A 317 -3.56 17.36 -14.84
CA VAL A 317 -2.32 18.14 -14.86
C VAL A 317 -1.19 17.22 -14.39
N GLY A 318 -0.02 17.24 -15.04
CA GLY A 318 1.10 16.36 -14.66
C GLY A 318 0.95 14.91 -15.12
N VAL A 319 0.15 14.65 -16.17
CA VAL A 319 0.21 13.38 -16.89
C VAL A 319 1.47 13.37 -17.77
N PRO A 320 2.41 12.42 -17.58
CA PRO A 320 3.64 12.40 -18.36
C PRO A 320 3.39 12.04 -19.83
N LYS A 321 4.43 12.15 -20.66
CA LYS A 321 4.34 11.79 -22.08
C LYS A 321 3.90 10.32 -22.26
N ALA A 322 3.16 10.03 -23.34
CA ALA A 322 2.59 8.72 -23.60
C ALA A 322 3.62 7.58 -23.74
N SER A 323 4.89 7.90 -24.04
CA SER A 323 5.97 6.90 -24.10
C SER A 323 6.53 6.53 -22.72
N PHE A 324 6.13 7.23 -21.67
CA PHE A 324 6.65 7.01 -20.31
C PHE A 324 5.94 5.84 -19.59
N PHE A 325 4.71 5.51 -19.95
CA PHE A 325 3.91 4.51 -19.26
C PHE A 325 2.87 3.85 -20.16
N ASN A 326 2.36 2.70 -19.74
CA ASN A 326 1.27 2.00 -20.42
C ASN A 326 -0.10 2.58 -20.03
N ALA A 327 -0.61 3.53 -20.82
CA ALA A 327 -1.90 4.19 -20.54
C ALA A 327 -3.13 3.26 -20.53
N SER A 328 -3.01 1.99 -20.97
CA SER A 328 -4.09 0.99 -20.92
C SER A 328 -4.03 0.09 -19.69
N GLY A 329 -2.96 0.17 -18.91
CA GLY A 329 -2.69 -0.64 -17.73
C GLY A 329 -3.64 -0.38 -16.55
N ARG A 330 -3.65 -1.34 -15.62
CA ARG A 330 -4.22 -1.16 -14.26
C ARG A 330 -3.47 0.00 -13.60
N ALA A 331 -4.20 1.00 -13.15
CA ALA A 331 -3.64 2.21 -12.56
C ALA A 331 -3.73 2.16 -11.03
N TYR A 332 -2.69 2.63 -10.32
CA TYR A 332 -2.60 2.61 -8.88
C TYR A 332 -1.87 3.86 -8.35
N PRO A 333 -2.02 4.21 -7.05
CA PRO A 333 -2.78 3.53 -6.00
C PRO A 333 -4.30 3.68 -6.18
N ASP A 334 -5.09 2.92 -5.38
CA ASP A 334 -6.54 3.05 -5.34
C ASP A 334 -6.98 4.13 -4.36
N ILE A 335 -6.29 4.22 -3.22
CA ILE A 335 -6.54 5.13 -2.10
C ILE A 335 -5.20 5.49 -1.45
N THR A 336 -5.18 6.53 -0.63
CA THR A 336 -3.98 6.93 0.10
C THR A 336 -4.28 7.23 1.57
N ALA A 337 -3.25 7.20 2.42
CA ALA A 337 -3.31 7.69 3.79
C ALA A 337 -1.95 8.31 4.17
N LEU A 338 -1.87 8.98 5.33
CA LEU A 338 -0.60 9.46 5.85
C LEU A 338 0.42 8.31 5.90
N GLY A 339 1.62 8.55 5.43
CA GLY A 339 2.72 7.59 5.38
C GLY A 339 4.07 8.21 5.78
N SER A 340 4.07 9.40 6.38
CA SER A 340 5.28 10.08 6.82
C SER A 340 5.26 10.29 8.33
N ARG A 341 6.43 10.09 8.99
CA ARG A 341 6.73 10.45 10.38
C ARG A 341 5.90 9.69 11.43
N PHE A 342 5.72 8.39 11.26
CA PHE A 342 5.03 7.53 12.21
C PHE A 342 5.90 7.25 13.43
N LEU A 343 5.30 7.39 14.62
CA LEU A 343 5.92 7.02 15.89
C LEU A 343 5.86 5.50 16.05
N VAL A 344 7.02 4.85 16.15
CA VAL A 344 7.14 3.39 16.28
C VAL A 344 8.12 3.04 17.39
N PHE A 345 7.92 1.91 18.06
CA PHE A 345 8.90 1.32 18.97
C PHE A 345 9.52 0.10 18.31
N VAL A 346 10.84 0.08 18.22
CA VAL A 346 11.63 -1.01 17.62
C VAL A 346 12.82 -1.32 18.53
N ASP A 347 12.96 -2.55 18.94
CA ASP A 347 14.04 -3.03 19.81
C ASP A 347 14.24 -2.14 21.07
N GLY A 348 13.14 -1.79 21.71
CA GLY A 348 13.09 -0.95 22.91
C GLY A 348 13.32 0.55 22.69
N ALA A 349 13.49 0.99 21.45
CA ALA A 349 13.70 2.40 21.12
C ALA A 349 12.51 3.00 20.38
N GLN A 350 12.18 4.26 20.71
CA GLN A 350 11.25 5.06 19.92
C GLN A 350 11.95 5.58 18.67
N VAL A 351 11.39 5.30 17.51
CA VAL A 351 11.89 5.73 16.19
C VAL A 351 10.79 6.40 15.38
N GLU A 352 11.19 7.12 14.34
CA GLU A 352 10.30 7.72 13.36
C GLU A 352 10.45 6.95 12.04
N LEU A 353 9.36 6.39 11.53
CA LEU A 353 9.33 5.64 10.28
C LEU A 353 8.40 6.27 9.26
N SER A 354 8.75 6.15 7.98
CA SER A 354 7.94 6.63 6.86
C SER A 354 7.95 5.59 5.74
N GLY A 355 6.81 5.41 5.09
CA GLY A 355 6.62 4.46 4.00
C GLY A 355 5.18 4.38 3.57
N THR A 356 4.90 3.87 2.39
CA THR A 356 3.58 3.36 2.04
C THR A 356 3.21 2.17 2.92
N SER A 357 4.22 1.51 3.50
CA SER A 357 4.11 0.56 4.61
C SER A 357 3.41 1.15 5.85
N ALA A 358 3.56 2.43 6.14
CA ALA A 358 2.85 3.09 7.25
C ALA A 358 1.37 3.34 6.92
N SER A 359 1.05 3.70 5.69
CA SER A 359 -0.31 3.95 5.22
C SER A 359 -1.15 2.69 5.14
N THR A 360 -0.54 1.58 4.76
CA THR A 360 -1.21 0.30 4.45
C THR A 360 -1.92 -0.31 5.64
N PRO A 361 -1.29 -0.49 6.83
CA PRO A 361 -1.96 -1.01 8.03
C PRO A 361 -3.07 -0.09 8.54
N VAL A 362 -2.99 1.22 8.31
CA VAL A 362 -4.06 2.17 8.66
C VAL A 362 -5.32 1.89 7.83
N VAL A 363 -5.18 1.73 6.51
CA VAL A 363 -6.31 1.39 5.63
C VAL A 363 -6.81 -0.03 5.92
N ALA A 364 -5.91 -0.99 6.17
CA ALA A 364 -6.28 -2.36 6.55
C ALA A 364 -7.10 -2.38 7.86
N ALA A 365 -6.69 -1.63 8.88
CA ALA A 365 -7.43 -1.46 10.12
C ALA A 365 -8.83 -0.88 9.90
N MET A 366 -8.94 0.12 9.02
CA MET A 366 -10.25 0.70 8.62
C MET A 366 -11.18 -0.36 8.05
N ILE A 367 -10.69 -1.17 7.11
CA ILE A 367 -11.47 -2.24 6.49
C ILE A 367 -11.80 -3.34 7.50
N SER A 368 -10.93 -3.60 8.46
CA SER A 368 -11.19 -4.55 9.56
C SER A 368 -12.38 -4.11 10.41
N LEU A 369 -12.48 -2.84 10.76
CA LEU A 369 -13.61 -2.28 11.49
C LEU A 369 -14.87 -2.20 10.63
N PHE A 370 -14.76 -1.95 9.32
CA PHE A 370 -15.91 -2.02 8.43
C PHE A 370 -16.47 -3.45 8.36
N ASN A 371 -15.59 -4.45 8.26
CA ASN A 371 -15.98 -5.84 8.30
C ASN A 371 -16.64 -6.20 9.64
N ASP A 372 -16.10 -5.72 10.76
CA ASP A 372 -16.68 -5.95 12.09
C ASP A 372 -18.11 -5.38 12.20
N ALA A 373 -18.30 -4.14 11.79
CA ALA A 373 -19.63 -3.50 11.77
C ALA A 373 -20.62 -4.22 10.83
N ARG A 374 -20.15 -4.68 9.65
CA ARG A 374 -20.96 -5.46 8.70
C ARG A 374 -21.39 -6.79 9.26
N LEU A 375 -20.47 -7.53 9.90
CA LEU A 375 -20.78 -8.80 10.57
C LEU A 375 -21.80 -8.58 11.69
N GLY A 376 -21.66 -7.53 12.49
CA GLY A 376 -22.65 -7.13 13.51
C GLY A 376 -24.02 -6.79 12.92
N ALA A 377 -24.08 -6.31 11.70
CA ALA A 377 -25.32 -6.06 10.96
C ALA A 377 -25.84 -7.28 10.19
N GLY A 378 -25.20 -8.44 10.29
CA GLY A 378 -25.54 -9.66 9.55
C GLY A 378 -25.25 -9.58 8.05
N LEU A 379 -24.29 -8.72 7.65
CA LEU A 379 -23.82 -8.57 6.28
C LEU A 379 -22.52 -9.38 6.07
N PRO A 380 -22.23 -9.84 4.85
CA PRO A 380 -20.95 -10.49 4.56
C PRO A 380 -19.77 -9.50 4.65
N PRO A 381 -18.52 -9.98 4.87
CA PRO A 381 -17.35 -9.14 4.77
C PRO A 381 -17.22 -8.51 3.38
N MET A 382 -16.38 -7.48 3.25
CA MET A 382 -16.26 -6.68 2.02
C MET A 382 -15.58 -7.41 0.87
N GLY A 383 -14.64 -8.32 1.17
CA GLY A 383 -13.83 -8.97 0.14
C GLY A 383 -12.90 -7.97 -0.55
N HIS A 384 -12.78 -8.05 -1.88
CA HIS A 384 -11.98 -7.10 -2.66
C HIS A 384 -12.56 -5.68 -2.59
N VAL A 385 -11.80 -4.76 -2.00
CA VAL A 385 -12.31 -3.42 -1.61
C VAL A 385 -12.22 -2.39 -2.74
N ALA A 386 -11.24 -2.49 -3.64
CA ALA A 386 -11.04 -1.48 -4.69
C ALA A 386 -12.32 -1.19 -5.50
N PRO A 387 -13.11 -2.17 -6.00
CA PRO A 387 -14.35 -1.86 -6.71
C PRO A 387 -15.37 -1.07 -5.89
N PHE A 388 -15.45 -1.31 -4.57
CA PHE A 388 -16.30 -0.55 -3.66
C PHE A 388 -15.84 0.92 -3.56
N LEU A 389 -14.54 1.18 -3.45
CA LEU A 389 -13.98 2.53 -3.37
C LEU A 389 -14.31 3.34 -4.64
N TYR A 390 -14.06 2.77 -5.82
CA TYR A 390 -14.36 3.46 -7.10
C TYR A 390 -15.85 3.70 -7.30
N GLN A 391 -16.72 2.76 -6.95
CA GLN A 391 -18.17 2.96 -7.00
C GLN A 391 -18.61 4.05 -6.01
N THR A 392 -18.01 4.08 -4.82
CA THR A 392 -18.28 5.11 -3.81
C THR A 392 -17.85 6.48 -4.28
N ALA A 393 -16.68 6.61 -4.90
CA ALA A 393 -16.18 7.89 -5.42
C ALA A 393 -17.12 8.50 -6.48
N VAL A 394 -17.77 7.68 -7.29
CA VAL A 394 -18.77 8.15 -8.26
C VAL A 394 -20.05 8.61 -7.57
N SER A 395 -20.55 7.87 -6.59
CA SER A 395 -21.86 8.12 -5.95
C SER A 395 -21.77 9.07 -4.76
N HIS A 396 -20.65 9.08 -4.05
CA HIS A 396 -20.41 9.83 -2.82
C HIS A 396 -18.97 10.41 -2.80
N PRO A 397 -18.61 11.34 -3.69
CA PRO A 397 -17.23 11.84 -3.79
C PRO A 397 -16.74 12.49 -2.48
N ASN A 398 -17.64 13.01 -1.65
CA ASN A 398 -17.29 13.58 -0.34
C ASN A 398 -16.83 12.55 0.71
N ALA A 399 -16.88 11.25 0.41
CA ALA A 399 -16.35 10.19 1.27
C ALA A 399 -14.81 10.14 1.26
N PHE A 400 -14.18 10.92 0.40
CA PHE A 400 -12.74 11.08 0.29
C PHE A 400 -12.33 12.54 0.45
N THR A 401 -11.10 12.77 0.89
CA THR A 401 -10.40 14.05 0.76
C THR A 401 -9.50 13.96 -0.46
N ASP A 402 -9.80 14.75 -1.47
CA ASP A 402 -9.05 14.81 -2.71
C ASP A 402 -7.67 15.42 -2.50
N ILE A 403 -6.60 14.77 -2.94
CA ILE A 403 -5.21 15.21 -2.80
C ILE A 403 -4.78 15.74 -4.17
N SER A 404 -4.65 17.04 -4.30
CA SER A 404 -4.38 17.70 -5.57
C SER A 404 -3.04 18.44 -5.65
N GLU A 405 -2.17 18.23 -4.66
CA GLU A 405 -0.84 18.86 -4.58
C GLU A 405 0.26 17.81 -4.41
N GLY A 406 1.37 18.00 -5.13
CA GLY A 406 2.54 17.12 -5.10
C GLY A 406 2.74 16.31 -6.38
N SER A 407 3.81 15.55 -6.39
CA SER A 407 4.17 14.65 -7.49
C SER A 407 5.02 13.48 -7.00
N ILE A 408 5.05 12.41 -7.78
CA ILE A 408 5.87 11.23 -7.50
C ILE A 408 7.09 11.15 -8.42
N ALA A 409 7.68 12.31 -8.70
CA ALA A 409 8.83 12.46 -9.61
C ALA A 409 10.16 12.03 -9.00
N CYS A 410 10.26 12.01 -7.68
CA CYS A 410 11.51 11.75 -6.99
C CYS A 410 11.59 10.32 -6.45
N LEU A 411 12.79 9.86 -6.21
CA LEU A 411 13.05 8.62 -5.46
C LEU A 411 12.99 8.92 -3.96
N SER A 412 13.04 7.90 -3.12
CA SER A 412 13.24 8.11 -1.68
C SER A 412 14.65 8.63 -1.38
N GLY A 413 14.78 9.42 -0.33
CA GLY A 413 16.04 10.04 0.07
C GLY A 413 15.88 11.38 0.78
N SER A 414 16.98 12.04 1.10
CA SER A 414 16.92 13.38 1.69
C SER A 414 16.67 14.44 0.62
N PRO A 415 15.96 15.53 0.93
CA PRO A 415 15.69 16.62 -0.03
C PRO A 415 16.92 17.21 -0.71
N GLU A 416 18.08 17.16 -0.05
CA GLU A 416 19.34 17.73 -0.57
C GLU A 416 20.01 16.83 -1.62
N THR A 417 19.75 15.54 -1.60
CA THR A 417 20.46 14.54 -2.42
C THR A 417 19.54 13.68 -3.28
N VAL A 418 18.23 13.88 -3.17
CA VAL A 418 17.24 13.05 -3.89
C VAL A 418 17.36 13.20 -5.40
N THR A 419 17.28 12.09 -6.10
CA THR A 419 17.16 12.06 -7.55
C THR A 419 15.70 12.21 -7.94
N CYS A 420 15.40 13.11 -8.89
CA CYS A 420 14.05 13.32 -9.42
C CYS A 420 14.08 13.21 -10.95
N CYS A 421 13.06 12.56 -11.51
CA CYS A 421 12.86 12.42 -12.95
C CYS A 421 12.08 13.61 -13.52
N ASP A 422 12.35 13.99 -14.77
CA ASP A 422 11.63 15.06 -15.47
C ASP A 422 10.20 14.64 -15.84
N ASP A 423 10.03 13.38 -16.27
CA ASP A 423 8.73 12.77 -16.53
C ASP A 423 8.24 12.02 -15.29
N SER A 424 7.04 12.31 -14.85
CA SER A 424 6.39 11.64 -13.72
C SER A 424 4.92 11.98 -13.65
N PHE A 425 4.18 11.32 -12.73
CA PHE A 425 2.80 11.62 -12.44
C PHE A 425 2.70 12.75 -11.40
N GLY A 426 1.77 13.68 -11.63
CA GLY A 426 1.42 14.76 -10.70
C GLY A 426 0.01 14.57 -10.13
N ALA A 427 -0.19 15.08 -8.91
CA ALA A 427 -1.49 15.13 -8.27
C ALA A 427 -2.43 16.09 -9.01
N THR A 428 -3.71 15.72 -9.08
CA THR A 428 -4.74 16.54 -9.74
C THR A 428 -6.11 16.20 -9.15
N LYS A 429 -7.07 17.06 -9.40
CA LYS A 429 -8.44 16.86 -8.92
C LYS A 429 -9.05 15.55 -9.41
N GLY A 430 -9.63 14.80 -8.47
CA GLY A 430 -10.19 13.48 -8.71
C GLY A 430 -9.12 12.38 -8.60
N TRP A 431 -9.38 11.21 -9.17
CA TRP A 431 -8.38 10.15 -9.17
C TRP A 431 -7.13 10.53 -9.95
N ASP A 432 -5.97 10.28 -9.41
CA ASP A 432 -4.67 10.38 -10.07
C ASP A 432 -3.73 9.23 -9.67
N ALA A 433 -2.62 9.10 -10.39
CA ALA A 433 -1.66 8.03 -10.19
C ALA A 433 -0.67 8.30 -9.04
N THR A 434 -0.90 9.32 -8.22
CA THR A 434 -0.07 9.66 -7.06
C THR A 434 -0.74 9.33 -5.74
N SER A 435 -2.06 9.55 -5.66
CA SER A 435 -2.86 9.46 -4.44
C SER A 435 -4.16 8.65 -4.59
N GLY A 436 -4.41 8.11 -5.78
CA GLY A 436 -5.63 7.37 -6.07
C GLY A 436 -6.87 8.25 -5.94
N LEU A 437 -7.88 7.77 -5.24
CA LEU A 437 -9.12 8.50 -4.94
C LEU A 437 -8.97 9.55 -3.81
N GLY A 438 -7.74 9.74 -3.30
CA GLY A 438 -7.46 10.57 -2.14
C GLY A 438 -7.53 9.81 -0.81
N SER A 439 -7.54 10.53 0.32
CA SER A 439 -7.57 9.93 1.65
C SER A 439 -9.00 9.69 2.17
N PRO A 440 -9.23 8.64 2.98
CA PRO A 440 -10.58 8.21 3.39
C PRO A 440 -11.20 9.14 4.45
N LYS A 441 -12.53 9.24 4.46
CA LYS A 441 -13.31 9.70 5.61
C LYS A 441 -14.04 8.50 6.22
N PHE A 442 -13.56 8.04 7.37
CA PHE A 442 -14.01 6.81 8.02
C PHE A 442 -15.53 6.76 8.20
N ASP A 443 -16.10 7.81 8.78
CA ASP A 443 -17.53 7.91 9.11
C ASP A 443 -18.41 7.80 7.85
N GLN A 444 -18.00 8.42 6.75
CA GLN A 444 -18.72 8.38 5.48
C GLN A 444 -18.60 7.00 4.82
N LEU A 445 -17.38 6.45 4.74
CA LEU A 445 -17.15 5.16 4.12
C LEU A 445 -17.82 4.02 4.90
N LEU A 446 -17.77 4.04 6.25
CA LEU A 446 -18.46 3.05 7.09
C LEU A 446 -19.98 3.04 6.83
N LYS A 447 -20.60 4.23 6.78
CA LYS A 447 -22.03 4.34 6.49
C LYS A 447 -22.38 3.71 5.15
N ILE A 448 -21.62 4.00 4.10
CA ILE A 448 -21.84 3.46 2.76
C ILE A 448 -21.58 1.95 2.73
N ALA A 449 -20.53 1.48 3.43
CA ALA A 449 -20.23 0.06 3.56
C ALA A 449 -21.37 -0.72 4.23
N LEU A 450 -22.04 -0.14 5.21
CA LEU A 450 -23.22 -0.74 5.87
C LEU A 450 -24.49 -0.70 5.00
N ASP A 451 -24.60 0.28 4.11
CA ASP A 451 -25.73 0.38 3.17
C ASP A 451 -25.58 -0.58 1.99
N THR A 452 -24.33 -0.88 1.61
CA THR A 452 -24.01 -1.81 0.52
C THR A 452 -24.24 -3.27 0.94
N GLY A 453 -25.01 -4.03 0.13
CA GLY A 453 -25.28 -5.46 0.40
C GLY A 453 -26.57 -5.73 1.15
N LYS A 454 -27.39 -4.72 1.46
CA LYS A 454 -28.76 -4.93 1.93
C LYS A 454 -29.58 -5.66 0.85
N LYS A 455 -30.51 -6.52 1.24
CA LYS A 455 -31.28 -7.41 0.33
C LYS A 455 -31.93 -6.71 -0.89
N GLN A 456 -32.14 -5.40 -0.85
CA GLN A 456 -32.65 -4.62 -1.99
C GLN A 456 -31.60 -4.43 -3.09
N ASP A 457 -30.34 -4.20 -2.72
CA ASP A 457 -29.25 -3.98 -3.68
C ASP A 457 -28.88 -5.27 -4.39
N LEU A 458 -28.90 -6.41 -3.69
CA LEU A 458 -28.67 -7.72 -4.29
C LEU A 458 -29.70 -8.02 -5.39
N LYS A 459 -30.99 -7.70 -5.17
CA LYS A 459 -32.03 -7.89 -6.20
C LYS A 459 -31.87 -6.96 -7.40
N GLN A 460 -31.41 -5.73 -7.20
CA GLN A 460 -31.14 -4.78 -8.29
C GLN A 460 -29.89 -5.19 -9.08
N ASN A 461 -28.82 -5.60 -8.41
CA ASN A 461 -27.59 -6.07 -9.01
C ASN A 461 -27.80 -7.36 -9.82
N PHE A 462 -28.60 -8.32 -9.29
CA PHE A 462 -29.00 -9.51 -10.05
C PHE A 462 -29.84 -9.17 -11.28
N LYS A 463 -30.75 -8.19 -11.19
CA LYS A 463 -31.54 -7.73 -12.35
C LYS A 463 -30.65 -7.03 -13.40
N HIS A 464 -29.67 -6.26 -12.95
CA HIS A 464 -28.74 -5.57 -13.83
C HIS A 464 -27.79 -6.56 -14.52
N ALA A 465 -27.22 -7.50 -13.79
CA ALA A 465 -26.37 -8.57 -14.33
C ALA A 465 -27.17 -9.46 -15.32
N ALA A 466 -28.41 -9.81 -14.99
CA ALA A 466 -29.28 -10.57 -15.89
C ALA A 466 -29.56 -9.82 -17.20
N LYS A 467 -29.78 -8.50 -17.15
CA LYS A 467 -29.96 -7.66 -18.34
C LYS A 467 -28.69 -7.59 -19.20
N LEU A 468 -27.51 -7.48 -18.58
CA LEU A 468 -26.22 -7.48 -19.29
C LEU A 468 -25.92 -8.81 -19.99
N VAL A 469 -26.27 -9.95 -19.34
CA VAL A 469 -26.13 -11.28 -19.95
C VAL A 469 -27.11 -11.43 -21.11
N GLN A 470 -28.31 -10.92 -20.98
CA GLN A 470 -29.34 -10.99 -22.02
C GLN A 470 -28.99 -10.11 -23.25
N SER A 471 -28.45 -8.90 -23.03
CA SER A 471 -27.96 -8.02 -24.10
C SER A 471 -26.76 -8.62 -24.86
N ARG A 472 -25.83 -9.28 -24.16
CA ARG A 472 -24.72 -9.98 -24.81
C ARG A 472 -25.14 -11.18 -25.65
N ARG A 473 -26.18 -11.90 -25.23
CA ARG A 473 -26.76 -13.01 -26.01
C ARG A 473 -27.48 -12.53 -27.27
N SER A 474 -28.17 -11.38 -27.23
CA SER A 474 -28.82 -10.82 -28.43
C SER A 474 -27.79 -10.34 -29.43
N THR A 475 -26.71 -9.67 -28.99
CA THR A 475 -25.61 -9.22 -29.88
C THR A 475 -24.84 -10.36 -30.49
N GLN A 476 -24.65 -11.49 -29.79
CA GLN A 476 -24.04 -12.70 -30.36
C GLN A 476 -24.98 -13.44 -31.31
N ALA A 477 -26.28 -13.40 -31.13
CA ALA A 477 -27.26 -14.00 -32.05
C ALA A 477 -27.35 -13.24 -33.40
N GLU A 478 -27.30 -11.88 -33.35
CA GLU A 478 -27.27 -11.04 -34.54
C GLU A 478 -25.95 -11.19 -35.36
N ALA A 479 -24.83 -11.54 -34.69
CA ALA A 479 -23.54 -11.77 -35.34
C ALA A 479 -23.43 -13.15 -36.01
N LEU A 480 -24.40 -14.06 -35.82
CA LEU A 480 -24.41 -15.45 -36.33
C LEU A 480 -25.46 -15.66 -37.43
N GLU A 481 -26.20 -14.63 -37.85
CA GLU A 481 -27.04 -14.80 -39.06
C GLU A 481 -26.16 -14.80 -40.31
N PRO A 482 -26.24 -15.87 -41.14
CA PRO A 482 -25.49 -15.92 -42.38
C PRO A 482 -26.05 -14.90 -43.38
N HIS A 483 -25.20 -14.03 -43.89
CA HIS A 483 -25.53 -13.22 -45.06
C HIS A 483 -25.82 -14.17 -46.24
N SER A 484 -27.09 -14.48 -46.47
CA SER A 484 -27.55 -15.10 -47.70
C SER A 484 -27.69 -14.02 -48.78
N ALA A 485 -26.79 -14.04 -49.75
CA ALA A 485 -26.96 -13.46 -51.06
C ALA A 485 -26.68 -14.48 -52.11
#